data_8fe248ea47a6ccc23d3dabbcee3f274a
#
_entry.id   8fe248ea47a6ccc23d3dabbcee3f274a
#
_cell.length_a   1.000
_cell.length_b   1.000
_cell.length_c   1.000
_cell.angle_alpha   90.00
_cell.angle_beta   90.00
_cell.angle_gamma   90.00
#
_symmetry.space_group_name_H-M   'P 1'
#
loop_
_entity.id
_entity.type
_entity.pdbx_description
1 polymer ?
#
loop_
_entity_poly.entity_id
_entity_poly.type
_entity_poly.pdbx_seq_one_letter_code
_entity_poly.pdbx_strand_id
1 'polypeptide(L)'
;CQSKIPGIRWARTIEPRRGFWADVDKLDEEAPLRKPERDYKTDDYYVGDLHSRRIQKHRFAVDGIEIELESTANDSLAVVGQNEYHVCPACGYASEDVVPMKHKNPRGYFCPNTEGTGTQFTYRLSHTFKTDVAKITFFTPEAQEKNVMLSVLYALLEGLSRGMGIERLDIKGTLHRVSWSGCERPIFSLILY
;
A
#
# COMPACT_ATOMS: atom_id res chain seq x y z
N CYS A 1 8.34 1.39 -12.97
CA CYS A 1 6.96 1.83 -13.17
C CYS A 1 6.67 3.03 -12.29
N GLN A 2 6.32 4.16 -12.91
CA GLN A 2 5.84 5.34 -12.18
C GLN A 2 4.32 5.23 -12.12
N SER A 3 3.79 4.67 -11.03
CA SER A 3 2.36 4.70 -10.79
C SER A 3 1.96 6.05 -10.19
N LYS A 4 1.11 6.79 -10.91
CA LYS A 4 0.45 7.98 -10.37
C LYS A 4 -0.63 7.53 -9.39
N ILE A 5 -0.33 7.53 -8.10
CA ILE A 5 -1.36 7.38 -7.08
C ILE A 5 -1.85 8.80 -6.76
N PRO A 6 -3.11 9.15 -7.05
CA PRO A 6 -3.63 10.50 -6.80
C PRO A 6 -3.52 10.87 -5.33
N GLY A 7 -2.85 11.97 -5.04
CA GLY A 7 -2.78 12.54 -3.68
C GLY A 7 -1.60 12.12 -2.83
N ILE A 8 -0.68 11.31 -3.34
CA ILE A 8 0.60 11.03 -2.71
C ILE A 8 1.68 11.80 -3.47
N ARG A 9 2.59 12.48 -2.73
CA ARG A 9 3.86 12.87 -3.29
C ARG A 9 4.47 11.63 -3.93
N TRP A 10 4.92 11.74 -5.19
CA TRP A 10 5.52 10.67 -5.94
C TRP A 10 6.49 9.85 -5.07
N ALA A 11 6.09 8.65 -4.69
CA ALA A 11 6.99 7.68 -4.10
C ALA A 11 7.48 6.76 -5.22
N ARG A 12 8.80 6.64 -5.35
CA ARG A 12 9.38 5.57 -6.18
C ARG A 12 9.33 4.31 -5.34
N THR A 13 8.68 3.28 -5.84
CA THR A 13 8.61 1.98 -5.19
C THR A 13 9.35 0.94 -5.99
N ILE A 14 9.91 -0.03 -5.30
CA ILE A 14 10.47 -1.24 -5.89
C ILE A 14 9.77 -2.45 -5.28
N GLU A 15 9.49 -3.42 -6.11
CA GLU A 15 9.03 -4.73 -5.69
C GLU A 15 10.22 -5.69 -5.72
N PRO A 16 10.60 -6.31 -4.58
CA PRO A 16 11.70 -7.26 -4.57
C PRO A 16 11.30 -8.50 -5.38
N ARG A 17 12.10 -8.84 -6.39
CA ARG A 17 11.84 -10.01 -7.26
C ARG A 17 12.12 -11.36 -6.57
N ARG A 18 12.87 -11.35 -5.46
CA ARG A 18 13.19 -12.54 -4.66
C ARG A 18 12.93 -12.23 -3.21
N GLY A 19 12.29 -13.15 -2.53
CA GLY A 19 11.97 -13.04 -1.12
C GLY A 19 13.23 -12.90 -0.25
N PHE A 20 13.00 -12.58 1.01
CA PHE A 20 14.06 -12.50 2.00
C PHE A 20 14.80 -13.83 2.10
N TRP A 21 16.12 -13.76 2.10
CA TRP A 21 16.96 -14.90 2.37
C TRP A 21 17.18 -14.98 3.88
N ALA A 22 16.71 -16.05 4.50
CA ALA A 22 17.11 -16.37 5.87
C ALA A 22 18.50 -17.00 5.84
N ASP A 23 19.43 -16.48 6.62
CA ASP A 23 20.74 -17.11 6.83
C ASP A 23 20.49 -18.33 7.75
N VAL A 24 20.31 -19.49 7.15
CA VAL A 24 19.95 -20.73 7.84
C VAL A 24 21.02 -21.14 8.84
N ASP A 25 22.28 -20.79 8.58
CA ASP A 25 23.42 -21.08 9.45
C ASP A 25 23.40 -20.26 10.76
N LYS A 26 22.54 -19.25 10.85
CA LYS A 26 22.36 -18.39 12.03
C LYS A 26 21.01 -18.60 12.73
N LEU A 27 20.20 -19.54 12.26
CA LEU A 27 18.99 -19.94 12.96
C LEU A 27 19.40 -20.83 14.13
N ASP A 28 19.41 -20.24 15.32
CA ASP A 28 19.52 -20.99 16.57
C ASP A 28 18.13 -21.60 16.86
N GLU A 29 18.00 -22.90 16.72
CA GLU A 29 16.74 -23.62 16.93
C GLU A 29 16.21 -23.46 18.37
N GLU A 30 17.06 -23.11 19.33
CA GLU A 30 16.70 -22.88 20.73
C GLU A 30 16.43 -21.39 21.04
N ALA A 31 16.71 -20.50 20.10
CA ALA A 31 16.46 -19.08 20.32
C ALA A 31 14.94 -18.81 20.37
N PRO A 32 14.42 -18.17 21.42
CA PRO A 32 13.03 -17.77 21.44
C PRO A 32 12.78 -16.85 20.25
N LEU A 33 11.68 -17.09 19.52
CA LEU A 33 11.21 -16.22 18.42
C LEU A 33 11.19 -14.78 18.92
N ARG A 34 12.26 -14.04 18.64
CA ARG A 34 12.29 -12.62 18.94
C ARG A 34 11.25 -11.95 18.06
N LYS A 35 10.33 -11.23 18.68
CA LYS A 35 9.50 -10.28 17.92
C LYS A 35 10.44 -9.38 17.15
N PRO A 36 10.16 -9.12 15.87
CA PRO A 36 10.99 -8.19 15.10
C PRO A 36 11.11 -6.89 15.89
N GLU A 37 12.32 -6.41 16.11
CA GLU A 37 12.60 -5.20 16.87
C GLU A 37 12.02 -3.93 16.22
N ARG A 38 11.54 -4.05 14.97
CA ARG A 38 10.94 -2.97 14.20
C ARG A 38 9.57 -3.37 13.71
N ASP A 39 8.56 -2.61 14.10
CA ASP A 39 7.24 -2.66 13.48
C ASP A 39 7.36 -2.04 12.07
N TYR A 40 7.35 -2.89 11.05
CA TYR A 40 7.24 -2.43 9.67
C TYR A 40 5.83 -1.90 9.44
N LYS A 41 5.69 -0.59 9.51
CA LYS A 41 4.42 0.05 9.16
C LYS A 41 4.26 0.04 7.65
N THR A 42 3.11 -0.41 7.20
CA THR A 42 2.73 -0.41 5.79
C THR A 42 1.44 0.36 5.60
N ASP A 43 1.30 0.97 4.44
CA ASP A 43 0.07 1.61 3.99
C ASP A 43 -0.47 0.83 2.79
N ASP A 44 -1.78 0.60 2.78
CA ASP A 44 -2.46 -0.10 1.69
C ASP A 44 -3.09 0.91 0.74
N TYR A 45 -2.84 0.72 -0.55
CA TYR A 45 -3.33 1.60 -1.60
C TYR A 45 -4.14 0.84 -2.64
N TYR A 46 -5.29 1.39 -2.99
CA TYR A 46 -6.03 0.92 -4.15
C TYR A 46 -5.38 1.48 -5.42
N VAL A 47 -4.93 0.59 -6.28
CA VAL A 47 -4.30 0.94 -7.56
C VAL A 47 -5.33 0.89 -8.69
N GLY A 48 -6.23 -0.08 -8.63
CA GLY A 48 -7.15 -0.43 -9.69
C GLY A 48 -6.46 -1.20 -10.83
N ASP A 49 -7.23 -2.00 -11.53
CA ASP A 49 -6.76 -2.72 -12.71
C ASP A 49 -7.74 -2.50 -13.86
N LEU A 50 -7.24 -2.07 -15.02
CA LEU A 50 -8.05 -1.91 -16.23
C LEU A 50 -8.67 -3.24 -16.71
N HIS A 51 -8.09 -4.36 -16.29
CA HIS A 51 -8.57 -5.71 -16.60
C HIS A 51 -9.38 -6.33 -15.47
N SER A 52 -9.64 -5.59 -14.37
CA SER A 52 -10.53 -6.06 -13.31
C SER A 52 -11.93 -6.28 -13.87
N ARG A 53 -12.56 -7.36 -13.43
CA ARG A 53 -13.93 -7.67 -13.81
C ARG A 53 -14.89 -7.00 -12.85
N ARG A 54 -15.64 -6.00 -13.33
CA ARG A 54 -16.76 -5.47 -12.56
C ARG A 54 -17.82 -6.54 -12.41
N ILE A 55 -18.21 -6.83 -11.15
CA ILE A 55 -19.24 -7.79 -10.82
C ILE A 55 -20.58 -7.08 -10.73
N GLN A 56 -20.66 -6.03 -9.92
CA GLN A 56 -21.89 -5.28 -9.66
C GLN A 56 -21.58 -3.79 -9.47
N LYS A 57 -22.59 -2.98 -9.81
CA LYS A 57 -22.58 -1.55 -9.51
C LYS A 57 -24.01 -1.13 -9.16
N HIS A 58 -24.18 -0.62 -7.97
CA HIS A 58 -25.46 -0.13 -7.47
C HIS A 58 -25.32 1.32 -7.02
N ARG A 59 -26.34 2.11 -7.27
CA ARG A 59 -26.43 3.49 -6.80
C ARG A 59 -27.79 3.68 -6.12
N PHE A 60 -27.78 4.20 -4.91
CA PHE A 60 -28.95 4.42 -4.09
C PHE A 60 -28.73 5.62 -3.18
N ALA A 61 -29.80 6.10 -2.52
CA ALA A 61 -29.71 7.19 -1.58
C ALA A 61 -30.23 6.76 -0.21
N VAL A 62 -29.54 7.20 0.84
CA VAL A 62 -29.97 7.03 2.24
C VAL A 62 -29.92 8.40 2.91
N ASP A 63 -31.04 8.83 3.48
CA ASP A 63 -31.16 10.14 4.14
C ASP A 63 -30.65 11.32 3.29
N GLY A 64 -30.89 11.26 1.96
CA GLY A 64 -30.47 12.29 1.01
C GLY A 64 -29.00 12.20 0.57
N ILE A 65 -28.23 11.28 1.11
CA ILE A 65 -26.85 11.03 0.69
C ILE A 65 -26.85 9.98 -0.43
N GLU A 66 -26.32 10.34 -1.59
CA GLU A 66 -26.14 9.41 -2.70
C GLU A 66 -24.94 8.50 -2.42
N ILE A 67 -25.14 7.19 -2.56
CA ILE A 67 -24.12 6.17 -2.30
C ILE A 67 -23.97 5.29 -3.54
N GLU A 68 -22.74 5.06 -3.95
CA GLU A 68 -22.40 4.12 -5.00
C GLU A 68 -21.60 2.96 -4.41
N LEU A 69 -22.10 1.74 -4.64
CA LEU A 69 -21.42 0.49 -4.30
C LEU A 69 -20.99 -0.19 -5.60
N GLU A 70 -19.71 -0.44 -5.75
CA GLU A 70 -19.12 -1.15 -6.89
C GLU A 70 -18.31 -2.32 -6.36
N SER A 71 -18.51 -3.52 -6.92
CA SER A 71 -17.67 -4.69 -6.65
C SER A 71 -16.94 -5.12 -7.90
N THR A 72 -15.67 -5.47 -7.74
CA THR A 72 -14.79 -5.93 -8.80
C THR A 72 -14.05 -7.18 -8.35
N ALA A 73 -13.78 -8.08 -9.32
CA ALA A 73 -12.93 -9.25 -9.09
C ALA A 73 -11.56 -9.04 -9.71
N ASN A 74 -10.54 -9.60 -9.05
CA ASN A 74 -9.14 -9.51 -9.50
C ASN A 74 -8.64 -8.07 -9.68
N ASP A 75 -9.04 -7.20 -8.78
CA ASP A 75 -8.55 -5.82 -8.77
C ASP A 75 -7.19 -5.73 -8.08
N SER A 76 -6.47 -4.64 -8.29
CA SER A 76 -5.09 -4.47 -7.84
C SER A 76 -4.98 -3.53 -6.65
N LEU A 77 -4.36 -4.02 -5.60
CA LEU A 77 -3.91 -3.23 -4.45
C LEU A 77 -2.39 -3.27 -4.34
N ALA A 78 -1.85 -2.28 -3.66
CA ALA A 78 -0.43 -2.21 -3.33
C ALA A 78 -0.25 -1.97 -1.83
N VAL A 79 0.58 -2.77 -1.20
CA VAL A 79 1.10 -2.54 0.14
C VAL A 79 2.44 -1.85 0.00
N VAL A 80 2.61 -0.71 0.67
CA VAL A 80 3.83 0.10 0.58
C VAL A 80 4.39 0.31 1.98
N GLY A 81 5.64 -0.06 2.18
CA GLY A 81 6.37 0.20 3.41
C GLY A 81 6.58 1.71 3.63
N GLN A 82 6.52 2.16 4.87
CA GLN A 82 6.76 3.56 5.22
C GLN A 82 8.25 3.90 5.20
N ASN A 83 9.13 2.92 5.37
CA ASN A 83 10.57 3.13 5.35
C ASN A 83 11.08 3.46 3.95
N GLU A 84 12.03 4.38 3.89
CA GLU A 84 12.71 4.75 2.66
C GLU A 84 14.10 4.10 2.62
N TYR A 85 14.48 3.63 1.43
CA TYR A 85 15.77 2.99 1.19
C TYR A 85 16.53 3.76 0.14
N HIS A 86 17.79 4.03 0.42
CA HIS A 86 18.73 4.59 -0.54
C HIS A 86 19.35 3.46 -1.35
N VAL A 87 19.25 3.52 -2.66
CA VAL A 87 19.72 2.47 -3.56
C VAL A 87 20.84 2.98 -4.46
N CYS A 88 21.94 2.27 -4.49
CA CYS A 88 23.01 2.54 -5.44
C CYS A 88 22.61 2.12 -6.85
N PRO A 89 22.56 3.04 -7.84
CA PRO A 89 22.14 2.71 -9.20
C PRO A 89 23.11 1.77 -9.92
N ALA A 90 24.39 1.76 -9.52
CA ALA A 90 25.42 0.96 -10.18
C ALA A 90 25.41 -0.52 -9.77
N CYS A 91 25.07 -0.83 -8.51
CA CYS A 91 25.17 -2.20 -8.02
C CYS A 91 23.90 -2.72 -7.33
N GLY A 92 22.89 -1.87 -7.09
CA GLY A 92 21.64 -2.25 -6.42
C GLY A 92 21.77 -2.43 -4.91
N TYR A 93 22.89 -2.08 -4.30
CA TYR A 93 22.99 -2.06 -2.83
C TYR A 93 21.96 -1.09 -2.25
N ALA A 94 21.22 -1.53 -1.25
CA ALA A 94 20.18 -0.74 -0.60
C ALA A 94 20.45 -0.62 0.90
N SER A 95 20.19 0.54 1.47
CA SER A 95 20.34 0.84 2.89
C SER A 95 19.26 1.84 3.32
N GLU A 96 18.84 1.79 4.59
CA GLU A 96 18.01 2.85 5.20
C GLU A 96 18.81 4.15 5.36
N ASP A 97 20.12 4.04 5.55
CA ASP A 97 21.02 5.18 5.55
C ASP A 97 21.55 5.50 4.14
N VAL A 98 22.12 6.69 4.00
CA VAL A 98 22.79 7.09 2.77
C VAL A 98 23.87 6.05 2.41
N VAL A 99 23.85 5.55 1.18
CA VAL A 99 24.80 4.55 0.72
C VAL A 99 26.22 5.10 0.79
N PRO A 100 27.15 4.46 1.51
CA PRO A 100 28.53 4.92 1.60
C PRO A 100 29.22 4.94 0.22
N MET A 101 30.16 5.89 0.04
CA MET A 101 30.95 5.97 -1.21
C MET A 101 31.67 4.65 -1.53
N LYS A 102 32.21 4.02 -0.49
CA LYS A 102 32.85 2.70 -0.60
C LYS A 102 31.93 1.67 0.04
N HIS A 103 31.28 0.86 -0.77
CA HIS A 103 30.43 -0.23 -0.32
C HIS A 103 30.64 -1.46 -1.19
N LYS A 104 30.20 -2.60 -0.68
CA LYS A 104 30.17 -3.85 -1.43
C LYS A 104 28.76 -4.06 -1.99
N ASN A 105 28.69 -4.62 -3.19
CA ASN A 105 27.43 -5.04 -3.77
C ASN A 105 26.86 -6.26 -3.01
N PRO A 106 25.60 -6.67 -3.27
CA PRO A 106 25.01 -7.83 -2.61
C PRO A 106 25.75 -9.16 -2.79
N ARG A 107 26.68 -9.22 -3.76
CA ARG A 107 27.56 -10.39 -4.01
C ARG A 107 28.91 -10.30 -3.30
N GLY A 108 29.14 -9.25 -2.50
CA GLY A 108 30.38 -9.05 -1.74
C GLY A 108 31.51 -8.35 -2.47
N TYR A 109 31.37 -7.98 -3.74
CA TYR A 109 32.39 -7.26 -4.52
C TYR A 109 32.27 -5.75 -4.30
N PHE A 110 33.37 -5.03 -4.34
CA PHE A 110 33.36 -3.57 -4.29
C PHE A 110 32.55 -2.99 -5.47
N CYS A 111 31.74 -2.00 -5.16
CA CYS A 111 30.98 -1.30 -6.18
C CYS A 111 31.95 -0.48 -7.07
N PRO A 112 31.77 -0.52 -8.39
CA PRO A 112 32.60 0.28 -9.29
C PRO A 112 32.32 1.78 -9.20
N ASN A 113 31.21 2.17 -8.60
CA ASN A 113 30.85 3.58 -8.39
C ASN A 113 31.67 4.16 -7.23
N THR A 114 32.90 4.52 -7.49
CA THR A 114 33.86 5.08 -6.51
C THR A 114 33.78 6.61 -6.42
N GLU A 115 33.05 7.26 -7.31
CA GLU A 115 33.03 8.73 -7.43
C GLU A 115 31.99 9.42 -6.55
N GLY A 116 31.43 8.73 -5.57
CA GLY A 116 30.71 9.32 -4.42
C GLY A 116 29.56 10.29 -4.62
N THR A 117 29.31 10.70 -5.84
CA THR A 117 28.26 11.64 -6.24
C THR A 117 27.17 10.99 -7.07
N GLY A 118 27.17 9.68 -7.10
CA GLY A 118 26.12 8.93 -7.81
C GLY A 118 24.78 9.30 -7.24
N THR A 119 23.89 9.76 -8.11
CA THR A 119 22.51 10.05 -7.80
C THR A 119 21.89 8.83 -7.12
N GLN A 120 21.82 8.86 -5.79
CA GLN A 120 21.12 7.81 -5.04
C GLN A 120 19.64 8.01 -5.28
N PHE A 121 18.96 6.91 -5.55
CA PHE A 121 17.52 6.93 -5.65
C PHE A 121 16.92 6.46 -4.32
N THR A 122 15.96 7.22 -3.82
CA THR A 122 15.20 6.83 -2.66
C THR A 122 13.97 6.06 -3.11
N TYR A 123 13.78 4.87 -2.56
CA TYR A 123 12.66 3.98 -2.85
C TYR A 123 11.99 3.53 -1.57
N ARG A 124 10.70 3.21 -1.69
CA ARG A 124 9.97 2.43 -0.68
C ARG A 124 9.73 1.02 -1.21
N LEU A 125 9.78 0.04 -0.33
CA LEU A 125 9.40 -1.32 -0.71
C LEU A 125 7.89 -1.38 -0.92
N SER A 126 7.48 -2.04 -1.98
CA SER A 126 6.06 -2.26 -2.26
C SER A 126 5.83 -3.67 -2.77
N HIS A 127 4.62 -4.16 -2.53
CA HIS A 127 4.12 -5.40 -3.09
C HIS A 127 2.73 -5.16 -3.66
N THR A 128 2.51 -5.60 -4.89
CA THR A 128 1.19 -5.56 -5.54
C THR A 128 0.57 -6.94 -5.54
N PHE A 129 -0.72 -7.00 -5.23
CA PHE A 129 -1.48 -8.24 -5.25
C PHE A 129 -2.86 -8.00 -5.84
N LYS A 130 -3.50 -9.09 -6.28
CA LYS A 130 -4.85 -9.07 -6.81
C LYS A 130 -5.81 -9.68 -5.81
N THR A 131 -6.97 -9.04 -5.66
CA THR A 131 -8.05 -9.50 -4.79
C THR A 131 -9.39 -8.99 -5.27
N ASP A 132 -10.46 -9.52 -4.72
CA ASP A 132 -11.78 -8.97 -4.92
C ASP A 132 -11.94 -7.71 -4.06
N VAL A 133 -12.63 -6.72 -4.61
CA VAL A 133 -12.75 -5.40 -4.00
C VAL A 133 -14.20 -4.96 -3.98
N ALA A 134 -14.65 -4.41 -2.84
CA ALA A 134 -15.85 -3.61 -2.74
C ALA A 134 -15.47 -2.14 -2.52
N LYS A 135 -15.91 -1.28 -3.43
CA LYS A 135 -15.70 0.16 -3.36
C LYS A 135 -17.01 0.84 -3.02
N ILE A 136 -17.00 1.65 -1.98
CA ILE A 136 -18.15 2.42 -1.51
C ILE A 136 -17.81 3.90 -1.58
N THR A 137 -18.61 4.65 -2.32
CA THR A 137 -18.44 6.09 -2.50
C THR A 137 -19.68 6.82 -1.98
N PHE A 138 -19.46 7.76 -1.06
CA PHE A 138 -20.49 8.66 -0.55
C PHE A 138 -20.35 9.99 -1.24
N PHE A 139 -21.37 10.42 -1.98
CA PHE A 139 -21.36 11.69 -2.70
C PHE A 139 -21.87 12.82 -1.81
N THR A 140 -21.02 13.19 -0.84
CA THR A 140 -21.31 14.24 0.14
C THR A 140 -20.03 15.03 0.42
N PRO A 141 -20.12 16.34 0.77
CA PRO A 141 -18.95 17.15 1.13
C PRO A 141 -18.14 16.60 2.32
N GLU A 142 -18.78 15.96 3.27
CA GLU A 142 -18.15 15.34 4.43
C GLU A 142 -17.17 14.22 4.04
N ALA A 143 -17.39 13.59 2.87
CA ALA A 143 -16.49 12.59 2.32
C ALA A 143 -15.12 13.14 1.88
N GLN A 144 -14.92 14.47 1.93
CA GLN A 144 -13.59 15.10 1.75
C GLN A 144 -12.72 14.97 3.01
N GLU A 145 -13.34 14.78 4.17
CA GLU A 145 -12.64 14.73 5.45
C GLU A 145 -12.11 13.31 5.73
N LYS A 146 -10.78 13.17 5.60
CA LYS A 146 -10.10 11.89 5.76
C LYS A 146 -10.44 11.19 7.09
N ASN A 147 -10.44 11.94 8.19
CA ASN A 147 -10.67 11.35 9.52
C ASN A 147 -12.11 10.87 9.70
N VAL A 148 -13.08 11.57 9.11
CA VAL A 148 -14.49 11.14 9.07
C VAL A 148 -14.58 9.83 8.30
N MET A 149 -14.01 9.77 7.11
CA MET A 149 -14.07 8.58 6.26
C MET A 149 -13.30 7.39 6.85
N LEU A 150 -12.21 7.62 7.59
CA LEU A 150 -11.54 6.56 8.36
C LEU A 150 -12.46 6.02 9.47
N SER A 151 -13.16 6.89 10.19
CA SER A 151 -14.10 6.45 11.24
C SER A 151 -15.24 5.62 10.64
N VAL A 152 -15.79 6.03 9.50
CA VAL A 152 -16.81 5.28 8.77
C VAL A 152 -16.26 3.93 8.30
N LEU A 153 -15.02 3.90 7.76
CA LEU A 153 -14.36 2.67 7.35
C LEU A 153 -14.25 1.68 8.50
N TYR A 154 -13.72 2.10 9.65
CA TYR A 154 -13.57 1.21 10.80
C TYR A 154 -14.89 0.72 11.35
N ALA A 155 -15.91 1.58 11.43
CA ALA A 155 -17.26 1.20 11.85
C ALA A 155 -17.87 0.16 10.89
N LEU A 156 -17.68 0.36 9.58
CA LEU A 156 -18.16 -0.56 8.56
C LEU A 156 -17.44 -1.92 8.63
N LEU A 157 -16.12 -1.94 8.77
CA LEU A 157 -15.35 -3.17 8.91
C LEU A 157 -15.78 -3.97 10.14
N GLU A 158 -16.02 -3.30 11.28
CA GLU A 158 -16.53 -3.93 12.49
C GLU A 158 -17.96 -4.46 12.31
N GLY A 159 -18.82 -3.67 11.69
CA GLY A 159 -20.20 -4.06 11.41
C GLY A 159 -20.28 -5.27 10.46
N LEU A 160 -19.47 -5.28 9.40
CA LEU A 160 -19.40 -6.39 8.45
C LEU A 160 -18.87 -7.67 9.11
N SER A 161 -17.79 -7.56 9.88
CA SER A 161 -17.23 -8.71 10.62
C SER A 161 -18.29 -9.36 11.50
N ARG A 162 -19.01 -8.58 12.30
CA ARG A 162 -20.11 -9.08 13.16
C ARG A 162 -21.29 -9.62 12.36
N GLY A 163 -21.72 -8.89 11.33
CA GLY A 163 -22.89 -9.26 10.54
C GLY A 163 -22.68 -10.51 9.68
N MET A 164 -21.47 -10.75 9.23
CA MET A 164 -21.10 -11.91 8.41
C MET A 164 -20.54 -13.07 9.25
N GLY A 165 -20.26 -12.87 10.55
CA GLY A 165 -19.69 -13.89 11.42
C GLY A 165 -18.27 -14.30 11.05
N ILE A 166 -17.48 -13.38 10.50
CA ILE A 166 -16.08 -13.59 10.10
C ILE A 166 -15.14 -12.84 11.04
N GLU A 167 -13.87 -13.25 11.07
CA GLU A 167 -12.89 -12.56 11.90
C GLU A 167 -12.60 -11.16 11.35
N ARG A 168 -12.37 -10.21 12.27
CA ARG A 168 -12.11 -8.81 11.90
C ARG A 168 -10.86 -8.66 11.01
N LEU A 169 -9.91 -9.58 11.12
CA LEU A 169 -8.67 -9.58 10.35
C LEU A 169 -8.82 -10.12 8.93
N ASP A 170 -9.93 -10.80 8.63
CA ASP A 170 -10.20 -11.36 7.30
C ASP A 170 -10.67 -10.30 6.30
N ILE A 171 -11.13 -9.15 6.81
CA ILE A 171 -11.51 -8.00 5.97
C ILE A 171 -10.58 -6.83 6.30
N LYS A 172 -10.00 -6.27 5.27
CA LYS A 172 -9.21 -5.05 5.35
C LYS A 172 -9.87 -3.93 4.56
N GLY A 173 -9.41 -2.73 4.80
CA GLY A 173 -9.90 -1.59 4.06
C GLY A 173 -8.93 -0.43 4.04
N THR A 174 -9.03 0.36 2.98
CA THR A 174 -8.26 1.57 2.79
C THR A 174 -9.12 2.67 2.15
N LEU A 175 -8.59 3.90 2.11
CA LEU A 175 -9.26 5.02 1.47
C LEU A 175 -8.67 5.27 0.09
N HIS A 176 -9.53 5.56 -0.87
CA HIS A 176 -9.15 5.96 -2.22
C HIS A 176 -9.77 7.32 -2.58
N ARG A 177 -8.97 8.21 -3.20
CA ARG A 177 -9.47 9.52 -3.62
C ARG A 177 -10.16 9.43 -4.97
N VAL A 178 -11.36 9.99 -5.04
CA VAL A 178 -12.18 10.04 -6.26
C VAL A 178 -12.57 11.49 -6.52
N SER A 179 -12.42 11.93 -7.77
CA SER A 179 -12.91 13.23 -8.18
C SER A 179 -14.44 13.21 -8.29
N TRP A 180 -15.09 14.24 -7.73
CA TRP A 180 -16.52 14.41 -7.81
C TRP A 180 -16.84 15.85 -8.23
N SER A 181 -17.67 16.00 -9.26
CA SER A 181 -18.05 17.31 -9.82
C SER A 181 -18.84 18.21 -8.84
N GLY A 182 -19.40 17.63 -7.79
CA GLY A 182 -20.09 18.37 -6.74
C GLY A 182 -19.17 19.02 -5.69
N CYS A 183 -17.85 18.79 -5.77
CA CYS A 183 -16.89 19.30 -4.81
C CYS A 183 -15.62 19.80 -5.50
N GLU A 184 -15.04 20.89 -4.97
CA GLU A 184 -13.73 21.41 -5.43
C GLU A 184 -12.57 20.45 -5.10
N ARG A 185 -12.72 19.68 -4.06
CA ARG A 185 -11.70 18.72 -3.59
C ARG A 185 -12.18 17.28 -3.84
N PRO A 186 -11.26 16.35 -4.09
CA PRO A 186 -11.60 14.94 -4.19
C PRO A 186 -12.23 14.43 -2.89
N ILE A 187 -13.21 13.57 -3.01
CA ILE A 187 -13.80 12.80 -1.92
C ILE A 187 -13.05 11.49 -1.70
N PHE A 188 -13.20 10.88 -0.53
CA PHE A 188 -12.66 9.57 -0.25
C PHE A 188 -13.73 8.49 -0.44
N SER A 189 -13.41 7.47 -1.23
CA SER A 189 -14.15 6.22 -1.28
C SER A 189 -13.51 5.21 -0.34
N LEU A 190 -14.34 4.35 0.24
CA LEU A 190 -13.91 3.22 1.04
C LEU A 190 -13.60 2.04 0.09
N ILE A 191 -12.49 1.41 0.27
CA ILE A 191 -12.07 0.20 -0.44
C ILE A 191 -11.99 -0.92 0.57
N LEU A 192 -12.79 -1.96 0.39
CA LEU A 192 -12.81 -3.17 1.23
C LEU A 192 -12.25 -4.35 0.41
N TYR A 193 -11.46 -5.22 1.04
CA TYR A 193 -10.82 -6.37 0.40
C TYR A 193 -10.42 -7.43 1.42
#